data_b41bd732774c528b341ced5a16c94c44
#
_entry.id   b41bd732774c528b341ced5a16c94c44
#
_cell.length_a   1.000
_cell.length_b   1.000
_cell.length_c   1.000
_cell.angle_alpha   90.00
_cell.angle_beta   90.00
_cell.angle_gamma   90.00
#
_symmetry.space_group_name_H-M   'P 1'
#
loop_
_entity.id
_entity.type
_entity.pdbx_description
1 polymer ?
#
loop_
_entity_poly.entity_id
_entity_poly.type
_entity_poly.pdbx_seq_one_letter_code
_entity_poly.pdbx_strand_id
1 'polypeptide(L)'
;WNITDDLRFKASAGRYSQNLVAANSDRDVVNLFYGFLSAPDNLPKTFTTANGDVRDVKDPLQRANHVVAGIEYDITDHLSANFEVYLKDFRQVTNLNRNKLFNDTDEFADEPDELKKDYIIESGQAYGADLLLKYEKNNYYLWAVYSYTYVDRWDGFRSYNPVWDRRNNINLVASYAFGKFDAWKVNARWNFGSGFPFTKTQSYYGSTQYNGDVNYDYTTSNSNLAIIFGPLNEGRLPTYHRLDLGVTKSWRLDENQVVELDLSLTNAYDRQNIFYFDRVRFERVDQLPLLPSFGLSYKF
;
A
#
# COMPACT_ATOMS: atom_id res chain seq x y z
N TRP A 1 22.51 18.35 9.40
CA TRP A 1 23.38 19.04 10.35
C TRP A 1 24.01 18.04 11.28
N ASN A 2 25.35 17.99 11.34
CA ASN A 2 26.08 17.18 12.32
C ASN A 2 26.10 17.95 13.63
N ILE A 3 25.50 17.36 14.67
CA ILE A 3 25.52 17.91 16.04
C ILE A 3 26.83 17.50 16.74
N THR A 4 27.17 16.20 16.56
CA THR A 4 28.47 15.61 16.94
C THR A 4 28.96 14.74 15.79
N ASP A 5 30.11 14.08 15.94
CA ASP A 5 30.60 13.12 14.94
C ASP A 5 29.63 11.93 14.76
N ASP A 6 28.94 11.54 15.82
CA ASP A 6 28.03 10.38 15.84
C ASP A 6 26.55 10.74 15.71
N LEU A 7 26.17 12.03 15.91
CA LEU A 7 24.77 12.46 15.95
C LEU A 7 24.49 13.49 14.85
N ARG A 8 23.55 13.15 13.96
CA ARG A 8 23.13 13.98 12.84
C ARG A 8 21.64 14.30 12.92
N PHE A 9 21.28 15.55 12.68
CA PHE A 9 19.91 16.01 12.50
C PHE A 9 19.61 16.21 11.02
N LYS A 10 18.43 15.75 10.58
CA LYS A 10 17.93 15.88 9.21
C LYS A 10 16.56 16.53 9.21
N ALA A 11 16.31 17.46 8.30
CA ALA A 11 14.99 18.03 8.10
C ALA A 11 14.79 18.36 6.62
N SER A 12 13.58 18.15 6.13
CA SER A 12 13.19 18.47 4.77
C SER A 12 11.74 18.93 4.75
N ALA A 13 11.46 19.94 3.90
CA ALA A 13 10.10 20.37 3.62
C ALA A 13 9.96 20.65 2.13
N GLY A 14 8.83 20.33 1.54
CA GLY A 14 8.60 20.54 0.13
C GLY A 14 7.13 20.47 -0.27
N ARG A 15 6.82 21.06 -1.43
CA ARG A 15 5.58 20.87 -2.14
C ARG A 15 5.80 19.95 -3.31
N TYR A 16 4.95 18.94 -3.42
CA TYR A 16 5.01 17.92 -4.45
C TYR A 16 3.75 17.95 -5.29
N SER A 17 3.91 17.66 -6.58
CA SER A 17 2.78 17.53 -7.51
C SER A 17 3.02 16.36 -8.47
N GLN A 18 1.92 15.73 -8.89
CA GLN A 18 1.94 14.69 -9.93
C GLN A 18 0.65 14.74 -10.74
N ASN A 19 0.73 14.29 -12.01
CA ASN A 19 -0.40 14.23 -12.93
C ASN A 19 -0.96 12.81 -13.14
N LEU A 20 -0.33 11.80 -12.57
CA LEU A 20 -0.79 10.41 -12.66
C LEU A 20 -1.79 10.10 -11.56
N VAL A 21 -2.92 9.50 -11.94
CA VAL A 21 -3.96 9.01 -11.04
C VAL A 21 -4.09 7.51 -11.24
N ALA A 22 -4.08 6.75 -10.16
CA ALA A 22 -4.36 5.33 -10.22
C ALA A 22 -5.88 5.12 -10.38
N ALA A 23 -6.27 4.41 -11.44
CA ALA A 23 -7.66 4.07 -11.71
C ALA A 23 -7.99 2.71 -11.09
N ASN A 24 -8.10 2.66 -9.76
CA ASN A 24 -8.42 1.44 -9.02
C ASN A 24 -9.51 1.68 -7.96
N SER A 25 -10.13 0.59 -7.54
CA SER A 25 -11.16 0.65 -6.49
C SER A 25 -10.53 0.95 -5.13
N ASP A 26 -11.14 1.85 -4.37
CA ASP A 26 -10.75 2.17 -2.98
C ASP A 26 -11.38 1.23 -1.93
N ARG A 27 -12.06 0.18 -2.36
CA ARG A 27 -12.80 -0.71 -1.44
C ARG A 27 -11.99 -1.91 -0.97
N ASP A 28 -10.99 -2.30 -1.75
CA ASP A 28 -10.13 -3.45 -1.48
C ASP A 28 -8.67 -3.14 -1.82
N VAL A 29 -7.74 -3.68 -1.02
CA VAL A 29 -6.30 -3.50 -1.22
C VAL A 29 -5.82 -4.11 -2.53
N VAL A 30 -6.42 -5.27 -2.91
CA VAL A 30 -6.07 -5.97 -4.13
C VAL A 30 -7.04 -5.59 -5.23
N ASN A 31 -6.49 -4.98 -6.27
CA ASN A 31 -7.16 -4.79 -7.53
C ASN A 31 -6.33 -5.50 -8.61
N LEU A 32 -6.95 -6.45 -9.31
CA LEU A 32 -6.30 -7.21 -10.37
C LEU A 32 -6.09 -6.38 -11.65
N PHE A 33 -6.77 -5.24 -11.74
CA PHE A 33 -6.70 -4.34 -12.89
C PHE A 33 -6.15 -2.97 -12.44
N TYR A 34 -4.85 -2.77 -12.62
CA TYR A 34 -4.23 -1.46 -12.39
C TYR A 34 -4.25 -0.66 -13.70
N GLY A 35 -4.93 0.48 -13.67
CA GLY A 35 -4.85 1.48 -14.70
C GLY A 35 -4.22 2.77 -14.16
N PHE A 36 -3.47 3.47 -15.00
CA PHE A 36 -2.99 4.82 -14.69
C PHE A 36 -3.56 5.79 -15.72
N LEU A 37 -4.10 6.90 -15.23
CA LEU A 37 -4.62 7.98 -16.05
C LEU A 37 -3.73 9.19 -15.86
N SER A 38 -3.47 9.88 -16.96
CA SER A 38 -2.73 11.16 -16.94
C SER A 38 -3.71 12.28 -17.21
N ALA A 39 -3.66 13.32 -16.35
CA ALA A 39 -4.45 14.53 -16.49
C ALA A 39 -5.94 14.28 -16.77
N PRO A 40 -6.69 13.70 -15.81
CA PRO A 40 -8.14 13.50 -15.97
C PRO A 40 -8.83 14.84 -16.22
N ASP A 41 -9.78 14.87 -17.15
CA ASP A 41 -10.43 16.09 -17.66
C ASP A 41 -11.83 16.33 -17.08
N ASN A 42 -12.56 15.27 -16.70
CA ASN A 42 -13.91 15.41 -16.14
C ASN A 42 -13.90 15.55 -14.61
N LEU A 43 -13.31 16.66 -14.13
CA LEU A 43 -13.18 17.02 -12.72
C LEU A 43 -14.28 17.99 -12.28
N PRO A 44 -14.67 18.01 -10.98
CA PRO A 44 -15.50 19.07 -10.41
C PRO A 44 -14.75 20.40 -10.44
N LYS A 45 -15.50 21.52 -10.58
CA LYS A 45 -14.91 22.87 -10.59
C LYS A 45 -14.43 23.31 -9.21
N THR A 46 -15.09 22.85 -8.17
CA THR A 46 -14.78 23.14 -6.77
C THR A 46 -14.85 21.88 -5.93
N PHE A 47 -14.26 21.89 -4.76
CA PHE A 47 -14.39 20.82 -3.76
C PHE A 47 -14.40 21.42 -2.35
N THR A 48 -15.04 20.73 -1.42
CA THR A 48 -15.12 21.14 -0.01
C THR A 48 -14.11 20.37 0.83
N THR A 49 -13.30 21.06 1.62
CA THR A 49 -12.35 20.44 2.55
C THR A 49 -13.07 19.95 3.81
N ALA A 50 -12.40 19.15 4.63
CA ALA A 50 -12.93 18.67 5.92
C ALA A 50 -13.31 19.81 6.90
N ASN A 51 -12.72 20.98 6.74
CA ASN A 51 -13.04 22.17 7.56
C ASN A 51 -14.21 23.00 7.00
N GLY A 52 -14.82 22.57 5.90
CA GLY A 52 -15.90 23.29 5.24
C GLY A 52 -15.44 24.38 4.25
N ASP A 53 -14.15 24.56 4.02
CA ASP A 53 -13.65 25.52 3.04
C ASP A 53 -13.92 25.02 1.62
N VAL A 54 -14.49 25.86 0.78
CA VAL A 54 -14.65 25.59 -0.66
C VAL A 54 -13.42 26.09 -1.40
N ARG A 55 -12.86 25.24 -2.27
CA ARG A 55 -11.66 25.54 -3.06
C ARG A 55 -11.88 25.24 -4.54
N ASP A 56 -11.32 26.10 -5.40
CA ASP A 56 -11.35 25.90 -6.84
C ASP A 56 -10.35 24.82 -7.29
N VAL A 57 -10.77 23.99 -8.24
CA VAL A 57 -9.92 23.05 -8.97
C VAL A 57 -9.41 23.74 -10.23
N LYS A 58 -8.18 24.26 -10.18
CA LYS A 58 -7.58 25.03 -11.29
C LYS A 58 -6.97 24.16 -12.38
N ASP A 59 -6.54 22.98 -12.03
CA ASP A 59 -5.88 22.04 -12.93
C ASP A 59 -5.96 20.60 -12.34
N PRO A 60 -5.68 19.54 -13.12
CA PRO A 60 -5.78 18.15 -12.68
C PRO A 60 -4.58 17.68 -11.81
N LEU A 61 -3.63 18.55 -11.47
CA LEU A 61 -2.46 18.14 -10.71
C LEU A 61 -2.80 17.81 -9.27
N GLN A 62 -2.42 16.63 -8.84
CA GLN A 62 -2.44 16.28 -7.42
C GLN A 62 -1.33 17.03 -6.69
N ARG A 63 -1.61 17.48 -5.46
CA ARG A 63 -0.69 18.31 -4.66
C ARG A 63 -0.65 17.89 -3.22
N ALA A 64 0.56 17.83 -2.68
CA ALA A 64 0.80 17.60 -1.27
C ALA A 64 1.97 18.43 -0.74
N ASN A 65 1.89 18.85 0.52
CA ASN A 65 3.00 19.43 1.25
C ASN A 65 3.57 18.34 2.17
N HIS A 66 4.89 18.20 2.21
CA HIS A 66 5.56 17.24 3.08
C HIS A 66 6.54 17.96 3.99
N VAL A 67 6.59 17.52 5.23
CA VAL A 67 7.60 17.90 6.21
C VAL A 67 8.12 16.62 6.85
N VAL A 68 9.43 16.49 6.92
CA VAL A 68 10.13 15.35 7.53
C VAL A 68 11.22 15.90 8.44
N ALA A 69 11.36 15.33 9.63
CA ALA A 69 12.46 15.60 10.52
C ALA A 69 12.95 14.29 11.13
N GLY A 70 14.25 14.16 11.36
CA GLY A 70 14.81 12.94 11.87
C GLY A 70 16.19 13.15 12.50
N ILE A 71 16.58 12.15 13.24
CA ILE A 71 17.91 12.02 13.86
C ILE A 71 18.52 10.70 13.45
N GLU A 72 19.81 10.73 13.16
CA GLU A 72 20.63 9.56 12.93
C GLU A 72 21.74 9.54 13.96
N TYR A 73 21.90 8.41 14.64
CA TYR A 73 22.83 8.25 15.74
C TYR A 73 23.65 6.97 15.57
N ASP A 74 24.95 7.11 15.48
CA ASP A 74 25.90 6.01 15.49
C ASP A 74 26.20 5.66 16.96
N ILE A 75 25.42 4.70 17.51
CA ILE A 75 25.47 4.28 18.92
C ILE A 75 26.83 3.66 19.24
N THR A 76 27.35 2.90 18.29
CA THR A 76 28.71 2.33 18.30
C THR A 76 29.22 2.24 16.86
N ASP A 77 30.50 1.93 16.66
CA ASP A 77 31.10 1.67 15.32
C ASP A 77 30.36 0.61 14.49
N HIS A 78 29.48 -0.15 15.11
CA HIS A 78 28.78 -1.28 14.48
C HIS A 78 27.25 -1.18 14.55
N LEU A 79 26.71 -0.27 15.36
CA LEU A 79 25.27 -0.10 15.58
C LEU A 79 24.86 1.33 15.30
N SER A 80 24.00 1.54 14.32
CA SER A 80 23.39 2.83 14.03
C SER A 80 21.87 2.77 14.17
N ALA A 81 21.29 3.89 14.56
CA ALA A 81 19.86 4.12 14.64
C ALA A 81 19.47 5.34 13.82
N ASN A 82 18.36 5.26 13.08
CA ASN A 82 17.74 6.40 12.43
C ASN A 82 16.27 6.47 12.86
N PHE A 83 15.87 7.62 13.38
CA PHE A 83 14.49 7.89 13.76
C PHE A 83 13.99 9.09 12.98
N GLU A 84 12.87 8.93 12.27
CA GLU A 84 12.26 9.97 11.46
C GLU A 84 10.77 10.11 11.80
N VAL A 85 10.28 11.35 11.78
CA VAL A 85 8.86 11.68 11.85
C VAL A 85 8.48 12.50 10.64
N TYR A 86 7.27 12.29 10.15
CA TYR A 86 6.78 13.01 8.96
C TYR A 86 5.33 13.41 9.07
N LEU A 87 5.02 14.50 8.37
CA LEU A 87 3.67 14.99 8.11
C LEU A 87 3.51 15.24 6.61
N LYS A 88 2.44 14.72 6.01
CA LYS A 88 2.02 14.98 4.63
C LYS A 88 0.62 15.56 4.65
N ASP A 89 0.46 16.73 4.05
CA ASP A 89 -0.82 17.41 3.92
C ASP A 89 -1.25 17.35 2.45
N PHE A 90 -2.23 16.50 2.17
CA PHE A 90 -2.80 16.31 0.84
C PHE A 90 -3.78 17.44 0.52
N ARG A 91 -3.37 18.37 -0.30
CA ARG A 91 -4.14 19.56 -0.67
C ARG A 91 -5.18 19.29 -1.74
N GLN A 92 -4.85 18.46 -2.68
CA GLN A 92 -5.68 18.07 -3.82
C GLN A 92 -5.24 16.71 -4.30
N VAL A 93 -6.10 15.73 -4.21
CA VAL A 93 -5.86 14.36 -4.69
C VAL A 93 -7.09 13.96 -5.48
N THR A 94 -6.86 13.48 -6.69
CA THR A 94 -7.94 13.02 -7.58
C THR A 94 -8.20 11.54 -7.35
N ASN A 95 -9.49 11.18 -7.26
CA ASN A 95 -9.94 9.81 -7.13
C ASN A 95 -11.13 9.53 -8.04
N LEU A 96 -11.42 8.26 -8.34
CA LEU A 96 -12.63 7.88 -9.06
C LEU A 96 -13.88 8.25 -8.23
N ASN A 97 -14.90 8.78 -8.88
CA ASN A 97 -16.13 9.14 -8.21
C ASN A 97 -16.96 7.90 -7.87
N ARG A 98 -17.00 7.57 -6.60
CA ARG A 98 -17.78 6.45 -6.05
C ARG A 98 -19.28 6.72 -5.95
N ASN A 99 -19.66 8.01 -6.06
CA ASN A 99 -21.02 8.49 -5.83
C ASN A 99 -21.72 8.92 -7.14
N LYS A 100 -21.07 8.66 -8.31
CA LYS A 100 -21.65 9.01 -9.60
C LYS A 100 -22.95 8.25 -9.85
N LEU A 101 -24.03 8.99 -10.07
CA LEU A 101 -25.36 8.49 -10.38
C LEU A 101 -25.81 8.87 -11.79
N PHE A 102 -25.39 10.02 -12.29
CA PHE A 102 -25.80 10.60 -13.55
C PHE A 102 -24.64 10.67 -14.54
N ASN A 103 -24.96 10.66 -15.83
CA ASN A 103 -23.99 11.02 -16.85
C ASN A 103 -23.80 12.54 -16.87
N ASP A 104 -22.59 13.00 -17.18
CA ASP A 104 -22.29 14.43 -17.31
C ASP A 104 -22.72 14.94 -18.70
N THR A 105 -24.03 15.14 -18.86
CA THR A 105 -24.70 15.60 -20.07
C THR A 105 -25.59 16.79 -19.78
N ASP A 106 -26.04 17.49 -20.82
CA ASP A 106 -26.95 18.64 -20.71
C ASP A 106 -28.27 18.29 -20.00
N GLU A 107 -28.71 17.03 -20.10
CA GLU A 107 -29.92 16.52 -19.42
C GLU A 107 -29.82 16.61 -17.91
N PHE A 108 -28.61 16.44 -17.36
CA PHE A 108 -28.34 16.47 -15.93
C PHE A 108 -27.49 17.68 -15.51
N ALA A 109 -27.60 18.79 -16.28
CA ALA A 109 -26.81 20.00 -16.04
C ALA A 109 -27.02 20.58 -14.62
N ASP A 110 -28.25 20.49 -14.10
CA ASP A 110 -28.66 21.01 -12.79
C ASP A 110 -28.26 20.11 -11.61
N GLU A 111 -27.81 18.86 -11.89
CA GLU A 111 -27.35 17.96 -10.84
C GLU A 111 -25.97 18.36 -10.29
N PRO A 112 -25.71 18.12 -9.00
CA PRO A 112 -24.42 18.42 -8.38
C PRO A 112 -23.25 17.71 -9.06
N ASP A 113 -22.10 18.38 -9.15
CA ASP A 113 -20.89 17.82 -9.75
C ASP A 113 -20.46 16.49 -9.09
N GLU A 114 -20.67 16.35 -7.78
CA GLU A 114 -20.34 15.15 -7.00
C GLU A 114 -21.13 13.91 -7.45
N LEU A 115 -22.28 14.08 -8.12
CA LEU A 115 -23.12 12.98 -8.59
C LEU A 115 -22.96 12.70 -10.08
N LYS A 116 -22.29 13.55 -10.86
CA LYS A 116 -22.17 13.39 -12.32
C LYS A 116 -20.76 13.34 -12.87
N LYS A 117 -19.77 13.96 -12.20
CA LYS A 117 -18.37 13.92 -12.63
C LYS A 117 -17.76 12.52 -12.48
N ASP A 118 -16.78 12.20 -13.32
CA ASP A 118 -16.07 10.90 -13.27
C ASP A 118 -15.10 10.81 -12.09
N TYR A 119 -14.63 11.96 -11.63
CA TYR A 119 -13.67 12.07 -10.54
C TYR A 119 -14.17 12.95 -9.41
N ILE A 120 -13.68 12.68 -8.23
CA ILE A 120 -13.79 13.54 -7.04
C ILE A 120 -12.42 14.05 -6.65
N ILE A 121 -12.42 15.20 -5.99
CA ILE A 121 -11.22 15.76 -5.39
C ILE A 121 -11.28 15.52 -3.88
N GLU A 122 -10.24 14.91 -3.37
CA GLU A 122 -10.05 14.61 -1.97
C GLU A 122 -8.95 15.48 -1.36
N SER A 123 -9.08 15.75 -0.09
CA SER A 123 -8.02 16.30 0.77
C SER A 123 -7.72 15.31 1.89
N GLY A 124 -6.69 15.56 2.70
CA GLY A 124 -6.40 14.70 3.83
C GLY A 124 -5.00 14.87 4.34
N GLN A 125 -4.59 13.98 5.21
CA GLN A 125 -3.27 14.01 5.81
C GLN A 125 -2.72 12.61 6.06
N ALA A 126 -1.39 12.53 6.10
CA ALA A 126 -0.71 11.35 6.61
C ALA A 126 0.41 11.79 7.55
N TYR A 127 0.57 11.07 8.64
CA TYR A 127 1.69 11.27 9.55
C TYR A 127 2.19 9.93 10.07
N GLY A 128 3.44 9.92 10.48
CA GLY A 128 4.04 8.70 10.98
C GLY A 128 5.41 8.92 11.57
N ALA A 129 5.95 7.81 12.03
CA ALA A 129 7.29 7.72 12.58
C ALA A 129 7.94 6.41 12.14
N ASP A 130 9.20 6.49 11.75
CA ASP A 130 10.02 5.35 11.33
C ASP A 130 11.24 5.25 12.24
N LEU A 131 11.50 4.04 12.75
CA LEU A 131 12.70 3.69 13.49
C LEU A 131 13.45 2.61 12.74
N LEU A 132 14.68 2.88 12.34
CA LEU A 132 15.57 1.93 11.72
C LEU A 132 16.76 1.68 12.66
N LEU A 133 17.08 0.41 12.87
CA LEU A 133 18.27 -0.05 13.57
C LEU A 133 19.08 -0.93 12.61
N LYS A 134 20.37 -0.63 12.48
CA LYS A 134 21.32 -1.41 11.69
C LYS A 134 22.51 -1.79 12.56
N TYR A 135 22.77 -3.09 12.61
CA TYR A 135 23.98 -3.63 13.24
C TYR A 135 24.78 -4.43 12.21
N GLU A 136 26.04 -4.08 12.08
CA GLU A 136 26.96 -4.74 11.14
C GLU A 136 28.33 -4.91 11.82
N LYS A 137 28.68 -6.16 12.07
CA LYS A 137 29.98 -6.49 12.66
C LYS A 137 30.49 -7.82 12.12
N ASN A 138 31.69 -7.81 11.53
CA ASN A 138 32.28 -8.98 10.92
C ASN A 138 31.27 -9.68 9.97
N ASN A 139 30.86 -10.88 10.34
CA ASN A 139 29.99 -11.76 9.55
C ASN A 139 28.50 -11.63 9.92
N TYR A 140 28.16 -10.75 10.86
CA TYR A 140 26.79 -10.52 11.29
C TYR A 140 26.24 -9.26 10.64
N TYR A 141 25.04 -9.36 10.08
CA TYR A 141 24.24 -8.25 9.62
C TYR A 141 22.82 -8.38 10.17
N LEU A 142 22.39 -7.35 10.92
CA LEU A 142 21.03 -7.25 11.44
C LEU A 142 20.46 -5.91 11.01
N TRP A 143 19.23 -5.93 10.52
CA TRP A 143 18.52 -4.75 10.10
C TRP A 143 17.08 -4.85 10.57
N ALA A 144 16.60 -3.86 11.28
CA ALA A 144 15.26 -3.79 11.82
C ALA A 144 14.63 -2.45 11.52
N VAL A 145 13.41 -2.46 11.00
CA VAL A 145 12.61 -1.25 10.80
C VAL A 145 11.26 -1.44 11.45
N TYR A 146 10.86 -0.45 12.20
CA TYR A 146 9.48 -0.27 12.66
C TYR A 146 8.93 1.02 12.08
N SER A 147 7.75 0.94 11.46
CA SER A 147 7.02 2.09 10.92
C SER A 147 5.63 2.16 11.52
N TYR A 148 5.29 3.33 12.04
CA TYR A 148 3.92 3.69 12.37
C TYR A 148 3.42 4.73 11.37
N THR A 149 2.26 4.47 10.76
CA THR A 149 1.65 5.37 9.77
C THR A 149 0.16 5.53 10.03
N TYR A 150 -0.32 6.74 9.94
CA TYR A 150 -1.74 7.08 9.91
C TYR A 150 -2.04 7.85 8.64
N VAL A 151 -3.07 7.44 7.91
CA VAL A 151 -3.55 8.16 6.72
C VAL A 151 -5.04 8.38 6.84
N ASP A 152 -5.47 9.61 6.61
CA ASP A 152 -6.86 10.04 6.56
C ASP A 152 -7.14 10.78 5.26
N ARG A 153 -8.31 10.55 4.69
CA ARG A 153 -8.82 11.21 3.48
C ARG A 153 -10.22 11.74 3.71
N TRP A 154 -10.50 12.90 3.14
CA TRP A 154 -11.81 13.51 3.09
C TRP A 154 -12.29 13.55 1.63
N ASP A 155 -13.42 12.93 1.33
CA ASP A 155 -13.96 12.78 -0.03
C ASP A 155 -15.05 13.81 -0.39
N GLY A 156 -15.23 14.83 0.43
CA GLY A 156 -16.30 15.83 0.28
C GLY A 156 -17.51 15.56 1.18
N PHE A 157 -17.69 14.31 1.67
CA PHE A 157 -18.82 13.89 2.48
C PHE A 157 -18.41 13.30 3.82
N ARG A 158 -17.30 12.55 3.86
CA ARG A 158 -16.82 11.83 5.03
C ARG A 158 -15.32 11.66 5.03
N SER A 159 -14.76 11.51 6.22
CA SER A 159 -13.41 11.05 6.42
C SER A 159 -13.34 9.53 6.36
N TYR A 160 -12.29 8.98 5.78
CA TYR A 160 -12.04 7.56 5.71
C TYR A 160 -10.54 7.24 5.65
N ASN A 161 -10.16 6.02 6.04
CA ASN A 161 -8.80 5.55 5.86
C ASN A 161 -8.68 4.83 4.51
N PRO A 162 -7.75 5.22 3.62
CA PRO A 162 -7.57 4.56 2.34
C PRO A 162 -7.08 3.11 2.53
N VAL A 163 -7.29 2.27 1.52
CA VAL A 163 -6.98 0.82 1.57
C VAL A 163 -5.53 0.49 1.90
N TRP A 164 -4.60 1.41 1.69
CA TRP A 164 -3.17 1.22 2.02
C TRP A 164 -2.78 1.75 3.41
N ASP A 165 -3.73 2.21 4.26
CA ASP A 165 -3.47 2.67 5.62
C ASP A 165 -3.09 1.50 6.53
N ARG A 166 -1.81 1.16 6.54
CA ARG A 166 -1.24 0.13 7.42
C ARG A 166 -0.59 0.81 8.63
N ARG A 167 -1.21 0.66 9.80
CA ARG A 167 -0.81 1.37 11.03
C ARG A 167 0.57 0.98 11.55
N ASN A 168 0.87 -0.30 11.55
CA ASN A 168 2.13 -0.81 12.08
C ASN A 168 2.76 -1.73 11.04
N ASN A 169 4.03 -1.52 10.79
CA ASN A 169 4.83 -2.35 9.90
C ASN A 169 6.20 -2.62 10.53
N ILE A 170 6.62 -3.89 10.55
CA ILE A 170 7.92 -4.31 11.06
C ILE A 170 8.60 -5.13 9.99
N ASN A 171 9.86 -4.83 9.73
CA ASN A 171 10.72 -5.62 8.86
C ASN A 171 12.00 -5.93 9.61
N LEU A 172 12.31 -7.22 9.74
CA LEU A 172 13.53 -7.72 10.33
C LEU A 172 14.31 -8.52 9.29
N VAL A 173 15.59 -8.23 9.15
CA VAL A 173 16.51 -8.98 8.30
C VAL A 173 17.73 -9.35 9.14
N ALA A 174 18.09 -10.61 9.10
CA ALA A 174 19.30 -11.13 9.73
C ALA A 174 20.09 -11.94 8.72
N SER A 175 21.40 -11.78 8.75
CA SER A 175 22.32 -12.56 7.91
C SER A 175 23.57 -12.88 8.72
N TYR A 176 24.04 -14.11 8.58
CA TYR A 176 25.27 -14.57 9.20
C TYR A 176 26.08 -15.41 8.22
N ALA A 177 27.34 -15.01 8.01
CA ALA A 177 28.27 -15.76 7.19
C ALA A 177 29.25 -16.54 8.09
N PHE A 178 29.60 -17.77 7.71
CA PHE A 178 30.52 -18.59 8.49
C PHE A 178 31.25 -19.63 7.63
N GLY A 179 32.22 -20.30 8.25
CA GLY A 179 33.05 -21.29 7.59
C GLY A 179 34.29 -20.66 6.93
N LYS A 180 35.13 -21.52 6.32
CA LYS A 180 36.33 -21.07 5.64
C LYS A 180 35.94 -20.19 4.43
N PHE A 181 36.46 -18.96 4.36
CA PHE A 181 36.16 -17.95 3.33
C PHE A 181 34.66 -17.60 3.25
N ASP A 182 33.94 -17.62 4.37
CA ASP A 182 32.51 -17.33 4.45
C ASP A 182 31.67 -18.20 3.50
N ALA A 183 32.09 -19.46 3.38
CA ALA A 183 31.53 -20.42 2.44
C ALA A 183 30.05 -20.75 2.70
N TRP A 184 29.52 -20.39 3.87
CA TRP A 184 28.12 -20.54 4.24
C TRP A 184 27.54 -19.18 4.62
N LYS A 185 26.35 -18.86 4.12
CA LYS A 185 25.58 -17.69 4.51
C LYS A 185 24.16 -18.13 4.82
N VAL A 186 23.66 -17.82 6.00
CA VAL A 186 22.26 -17.99 6.38
C VAL A 186 21.58 -16.64 6.43
N ASN A 187 20.34 -16.59 5.95
CA ASN A 187 19.53 -15.38 5.92
C ASN A 187 18.16 -15.68 6.52
N ALA A 188 17.65 -14.75 7.29
CA ALA A 188 16.27 -14.76 7.77
C ALA A 188 15.64 -13.38 7.52
N ARG A 189 14.41 -13.36 7.04
CA ARG A 189 13.62 -12.15 6.86
C ARG A 189 12.25 -12.37 7.45
N TRP A 190 11.88 -11.51 8.39
CA TRP A 190 10.55 -11.52 8.95
C TRP A 190 9.85 -10.19 8.71
N ASN A 191 8.61 -10.27 8.21
CA ASN A 191 7.78 -9.12 7.95
C ASN A 191 6.50 -9.24 8.77
N PHE A 192 6.08 -8.15 9.37
CA PHE A 192 4.81 -8.01 10.05
C PHE A 192 4.10 -6.74 9.57
N GLY A 193 2.79 -6.80 9.41
CA GLY A 193 1.98 -5.62 9.14
C GLY A 193 0.60 -5.74 9.75
N SER A 194 0.12 -4.66 10.36
CA SER A 194 -1.28 -4.59 10.78
C SER A 194 -2.21 -4.69 9.57
N GLY A 195 -3.45 -5.13 9.80
CA GLY A 195 -4.42 -5.34 8.73
C GLY A 195 -4.73 -4.07 7.94
N PHE A 196 -4.85 -4.20 6.64
CA PHE A 196 -5.32 -3.14 5.77
C PHE A 196 -6.81 -2.86 5.97
N PRO A 197 -7.26 -1.60 5.78
CA PRO A 197 -8.68 -1.28 5.70
C PRO A 197 -9.32 -1.98 4.51
N PHE A 198 -10.58 -2.33 4.65
CA PHE A 198 -11.41 -2.79 3.55
C PHE A 198 -12.88 -2.47 3.80
N THR A 199 -13.66 -2.35 2.73
CA THR A 199 -15.10 -2.13 2.81
C THR A 199 -15.81 -3.47 2.99
N LYS A 200 -16.54 -3.63 4.10
CA LYS A 200 -17.31 -4.85 4.39
C LYS A 200 -18.47 -5.01 3.39
N THR A 201 -18.77 -6.23 3.03
CA THR A 201 -20.05 -6.57 2.40
C THR A 201 -21.14 -6.56 3.46
N GLN A 202 -22.19 -5.77 3.25
CA GLN A 202 -23.34 -5.71 4.16
C GLN A 202 -24.42 -6.71 3.77
N SER A 203 -24.75 -6.79 2.50
CA SER A 203 -25.71 -7.74 1.97
C SER A 203 -25.56 -7.91 0.45
N TYR A 204 -26.39 -8.75 -0.13
CA TYR A 204 -26.47 -8.97 -1.58
C TYR A 204 -27.89 -8.76 -2.05
N TYR A 205 -28.06 -8.37 -3.32
CA TYR A 205 -29.36 -8.25 -3.96
C TYR A 205 -29.28 -8.69 -5.42
N GLY A 206 -30.42 -9.08 -5.99
CA GLY A 206 -30.51 -9.34 -7.42
C GLY A 206 -30.59 -8.03 -8.19
N SER A 207 -29.58 -7.76 -9.01
CA SER A 207 -29.56 -6.57 -9.89
C SER A 207 -30.31 -6.89 -11.18
N THR A 208 -31.59 -6.52 -11.26
CA THR A 208 -32.36 -6.60 -12.51
C THR A 208 -32.00 -5.42 -13.41
N GLN A 209 -31.44 -5.69 -14.58
CA GLN A 209 -31.24 -4.67 -15.60
C GLN A 209 -32.56 -4.45 -16.32
N TYR A 210 -33.09 -3.25 -16.23
CA TYR A 210 -34.25 -2.85 -17.03
C TYR A 210 -33.80 -2.40 -18.42
N ASN A 211 -33.89 -3.26 -19.40
CA ASN A 211 -33.48 -2.96 -20.78
C ASN A 211 -34.58 -2.30 -21.62
N GLY A 212 -35.75 -1.98 -21.03
CA GLY A 212 -36.85 -1.37 -21.72
C GLY A 212 -37.53 -2.29 -22.76
N ASP A 213 -37.10 -3.54 -22.87
CA ASP A 213 -37.70 -4.51 -23.81
C ASP A 213 -38.97 -5.11 -23.22
N VAL A 214 -40.09 -4.95 -23.94
CA VAL A 214 -41.42 -5.51 -23.57
C VAL A 214 -41.45 -7.02 -23.57
N ASN A 215 -40.48 -7.68 -24.18
CA ASN A 215 -40.38 -9.15 -24.24
C ASN A 215 -39.50 -9.72 -23.10
N TYR A 216 -38.96 -8.88 -22.21
CA TYR A 216 -38.12 -9.35 -21.11
C TYR A 216 -38.96 -9.64 -19.88
N ASP A 217 -39.06 -10.92 -19.50
CA ASP A 217 -39.81 -11.35 -18.32
C ASP A 217 -38.92 -11.30 -17.08
N TYR A 218 -39.08 -10.26 -16.26
CA TYR A 218 -38.34 -10.05 -15.00
C TYR A 218 -38.67 -11.11 -13.95
N THR A 219 -39.77 -11.83 -14.07
CA THR A 219 -40.20 -12.81 -13.08
C THR A 219 -39.50 -14.15 -13.23
N THR A 220 -39.01 -14.43 -14.46
CA THR A 220 -38.36 -15.69 -14.81
C THR A 220 -36.88 -15.58 -15.09
N SER A 221 -36.33 -14.34 -15.20
CA SER A 221 -34.90 -14.11 -15.44
C SER A 221 -34.13 -14.08 -14.14
N ASN A 222 -33.02 -14.84 -14.08
CA ASN A 222 -32.06 -14.70 -13.01
C ASN A 222 -31.34 -13.35 -13.13
N SER A 223 -31.43 -12.54 -12.09
CA SER A 223 -30.69 -11.30 -11.99
C SER A 223 -29.20 -11.55 -11.64
N ASN A 224 -28.32 -10.65 -12.05
CA ASN A 224 -26.93 -10.66 -11.61
C ASN A 224 -26.86 -10.33 -10.10
N LEU A 225 -25.99 -11.04 -9.40
CA LEU A 225 -25.73 -10.76 -7.98
C LEU A 225 -24.98 -9.42 -7.86
N ALA A 226 -25.56 -8.48 -7.13
CA ALA A 226 -24.93 -7.23 -6.80
C ALA A 226 -24.70 -7.12 -5.28
N ILE A 227 -23.75 -6.29 -4.88
CA ILE A 227 -23.26 -6.19 -3.52
C ILE A 227 -23.72 -4.85 -2.90
N ILE A 228 -24.31 -4.90 -1.72
CA ILE A 228 -24.51 -3.74 -0.88
C ILE A 228 -23.29 -3.64 0.03
N PHE A 229 -22.53 -2.57 -0.14
CA PHE A 229 -21.35 -2.31 0.67
C PHE A 229 -21.72 -1.58 1.96
N GLY A 230 -21.03 -1.91 3.04
CA GLY A 230 -21.03 -1.14 4.27
C GLY A 230 -20.24 0.17 4.13
N PRO A 231 -20.03 0.89 5.25
CA PRO A 231 -19.23 2.11 5.24
C PRO A 231 -17.81 1.86 4.70
N LEU A 232 -17.31 2.86 3.96
CA LEU A 232 -16.04 2.77 3.24
C LEU A 232 -14.88 2.49 4.19
N ASN A 233 -14.18 1.38 3.98
CA ASN A 233 -12.92 0.99 4.63
C ASN A 233 -12.98 0.94 6.18
N GLU A 234 -14.15 0.70 6.75
CA GLU A 234 -14.37 0.56 8.19
C GLU A 234 -13.82 -0.77 8.76
N GLY A 235 -13.78 -1.80 7.92
CA GLY A 235 -13.20 -3.09 8.28
C GLY A 235 -11.67 -3.07 8.28
N ARG A 236 -11.06 -3.99 9.04
CA ARG A 236 -9.62 -4.26 9.01
C ARG A 236 -9.40 -5.74 8.74
N LEU A 237 -8.53 -6.04 7.78
CA LEU A 237 -8.06 -7.41 7.53
C LEU A 237 -7.24 -7.91 8.73
N PRO A 238 -7.14 -9.23 8.92
CA PRO A 238 -6.19 -9.79 9.87
C PRO A 238 -4.75 -9.33 9.62
N THR A 239 -3.94 -9.38 10.67
CA THR A 239 -2.52 -9.05 10.58
C THR A 239 -1.79 -9.99 9.62
N TYR A 240 -0.93 -9.41 8.83
CA TYR A 240 0.00 -10.12 7.97
C TYR A 240 1.31 -10.37 8.68
N HIS A 241 1.87 -11.58 8.61
CA HIS A 241 3.27 -11.80 8.90
C HIS A 241 3.82 -13.01 8.15
N ARG A 242 5.11 -12.97 7.84
CA ARG A 242 5.80 -14.01 7.07
C ARG A 242 7.26 -14.10 7.48
N LEU A 243 7.76 -15.32 7.60
CA LEU A 243 9.17 -15.61 7.77
C LEU A 243 9.69 -16.28 6.50
N ASP A 244 10.74 -15.72 5.94
CA ASP A 244 11.50 -16.32 4.83
C ASP A 244 12.89 -16.67 5.34
N LEU A 245 13.38 -17.85 4.98
CA LEU A 245 14.70 -18.35 5.36
C LEU A 245 15.51 -18.67 4.10
N GLY A 246 16.81 -18.47 4.17
CA GLY A 246 17.71 -18.81 3.08
C GLY A 246 19.06 -19.32 3.57
N VAL A 247 19.65 -20.21 2.80
CA VAL A 247 20.99 -20.71 3.02
C VAL A 247 21.72 -20.71 1.68
N THR A 248 22.84 -20.03 1.64
CA THR A 248 23.74 -20.05 0.48
C THR A 248 25.01 -20.79 0.84
N LYS A 249 25.41 -21.73 -0.02
CA LYS A 249 26.70 -22.40 0.04
C LYS A 249 27.53 -22.03 -1.16
N SER A 250 28.73 -21.47 -0.93
CA SER A 250 29.70 -21.13 -1.95
C SER A 250 30.88 -22.10 -1.93
N TRP A 251 31.27 -22.55 -3.11
CA TRP A 251 32.51 -23.31 -3.33
C TRP A 251 33.41 -22.51 -4.24
N ARG A 252 34.55 -22.10 -3.72
CA ARG A 252 35.59 -21.46 -4.51
C ARG A 252 36.45 -22.57 -5.15
N LEU A 253 36.36 -22.69 -6.47
CA LEU A 253 37.12 -23.70 -7.24
C LEU A 253 38.51 -23.16 -7.60
N ASP A 254 38.61 -21.85 -7.91
CA ASP A 254 39.85 -21.15 -8.23
C ASP A 254 39.70 -19.67 -7.81
N GLU A 255 40.72 -18.84 -8.05
CA GLU A 255 40.72 -17.42 -7.69
C GLU A 255 39.52 -16.66 -8.31
N ASN A 256 39.13 -17.04 -9.54
CA ASN A 256 38.04 -16.39 -10.27
C ASN A 256 36.80 -17.28 -10.45
N GLN A 257 36.80 -18.49 -9.93
CA GLN A 257 35.72 -19.46 -10.14
C GLN A 257 35.00 -19.79 -8.84
N VAL A 258 33.69 -19.49 -8.81
CA VAL A 258 32.85 -19.75 -7.65
C VAL A 258 31.55 -20.40 -8.10
N VAL A 259 31.23 -21.54 -7.46
CA VAL A 259 29.90 -22.17 -7.55
C VAL A 259 29.10 -21.80 -6.31
N GLU A 260 27.86 -21.33 -6.48
CA GLU A 260 26.97 -21.00 -5.38
C GLU A 260 25.68 -21.79 -5.52
N LEU A 261 25.27 -22.44 -4.43
CA LEU A 261 23.98 -23.11 -4.27
C LEU A 261 23.15 -22.27 -3.27
N ASP A 262 22.01 -21.80 -3.71
CA ASP A 262 21.03 -21.08 -2.91
C ASP A 262 19.83 -21.98 -2.65
N LEU A 263 19.50 -22.16 -1.37
CA LEU A 263 18.28 -22.81 -0.93
C LEU A 263 17.47 -21.79 -0.15
N SER A 264 16.19 -21.63 -0.50
CA SER A 264 15.33 -20.70 0.21
C SER A 264 13.95 -21.30 0.49
N LEU A 265 13.33 -20.80 1.54
CA LEU A 265 12.03 -21.19 2.00
C LEU A 265 11.19 -19.93 2.27
N THR A 266 10.24 -19.66 1.40
CA THR A 266 9.28 -18.58 1.58
C THR A 266 8.15 -19.06 2.47
N ASN A 267 7.68 -18.19 3.38
CA ASN A 267 6.62 -18.49 4.34
C ASN A 267 6.90 -19.75 5.17
N ALA A 268 8.05 -19.77 5.85
CA ALA A 268 8.62 -20.95 6.52
C ALA A 268 7.72 -21.63 7.56
N TYR A 269 6.73 -20.92 8.11
CA TYR A 269 5.73 -21.48 9.05
C TYR A 269 4.32 -21.60 8.43
N ASP A 270 4.23 -21.55 7.09
CA ASP A 270 3.01 -21.79 6.31
C ASP A 270 1.79 -20.97 6.78
N ARG A 271 2.01 -19.70 7.10
CA ARG A 271 0.90 -18.83 7.52
C ARG A 271 -0.01 -18.50 6.34
N GLN A 272 -1.29 -18.72 6.54
CA GLN A 272 -2.34 -18.28 5.62
C GLN A 272 -2.56 -16.77 5.75
N ASN A 273 -1.86 -15.99 4.92
CA ASN A 273 -2.04 -14.55 4.81
C ASN A 273 -3.07 -14.23 3.75
N ILE A 274 -4.08 -13.46 4.08
CA ILE A 274 -5.13 -13.09 3.14
C ILE A 274 -4.54 -12.27 2.00
N PHE A 275 -4.90 -12.64 0.76
CA PHE A 275 -4.64 -11.86 -0.42
C PHE A 275 -5.86 -10.98 -0.72
N TYR A 276 -7.05 -11.58 -0.94
CA TYR A 276 -8.32 -10.88 -1.08
C TYR A 276 -9.50 -11.79 -0.73
N PHE A 277 -10.70 -11.20 -0.66
CA PHE A 277 -11.95 -11.95 -0.58
C PHE A 277 -12.66 -11.93 -1.93
N ASP A 278 -12.97 -13.12 -2.48
CA ASP A 278 -13.95 -13.24 -3.55
C ASP A 278 -15.34 -13.10 -2.95
N ARG A 279 -15.94 -11.91 -3.11
CA ARG A 279 -17.22 -11.55 -2.50
C ARG A 279 -18.39 -12.31 -3.13
N VAL A 280 -18.29 -12.69 -4.39
CA VAL A 280 -19.33 -13.39 -5.13
C VAL A 280 -19.34 -14.87 -4.78
N ARG A 281 -18.15 -15.48 -4.66
CA ARG A 281 -18.01 -16.89 -4.30
C ARG A 281 -17.97 -17.16 -2.81
N PHE A 282 -17.89 -16.11 -1.97
CA PHE A 282 -17.69 -16.18 -0.52
C PHE A 282 -16.41 -16.91 -0.14
N GLU A 283 -15.38 -16.76 -0.95
CA GLU A 283 -14.11 -17.43 -0.76
C GLU A 283 -13.03 -16.47 -0.28
N ARG A 284 -12.21 -16.97 0.63
CA ARG A 284 -10.98 -16.33 1.04
C ARG A 284 -9.84 -16.84 0.14
N VAL A 285 -9.13 -15.94 -0.51
CA VAL A 285 -7.94 -16.27 -1.29
C VAL A 285 -6.71 -15.84 -0.50
N ASP A 286 -5.85 -16.80 -0.21
CA ASP A 286 -4.61 -16.58 0.53
C ASP A 286 -3.42 -16.35 -0.41
N GLN A 287 -2.38 -15.70 0.13
CA GLN A 287 -1.10 -15.52 -0.55
C GLN A 287 -0.33 -16.85 -0.61
N LEU A 288 0.92 -16.80 -1.09
CA LEU A 288 1.78 -17.97 -1.25
C LEU A 288 1.88 -18.78 0.05
N PRO A 289 1.63 -20.11 0.01
CA PRO A 289 1.91 -21.03 1.10
C PRO A 289 3.43 -21.19 1.31
N LEU A 290 3.83 -22.12 2.12
CA LEU A 290 5.22 -22.55 2.23
C LEU A 290 5.73 -22.96 0.84
N LEU A 291 6.77 -22.26 0.37
CA LEU A 291 7.33 -22.47 -0.96
C LEU A 291 8.86 -22.60 -0.89
N PRO A 292 9.41 -23.81 -1.08
CA PRO A 292 10.84 -24.00 -1.25
C PRO A 292 11.29 -23.58 -2.65
N SER A 293 12.49 -23.01 -2.74
CA SER A 293 13.14 -22.76 -4.01
C SER A 293 14.65 -23.03 -3.92
N PHE A 294 15.27 -23.29 -5.07
CA PHE A 294 16.70 -23.49 -5.17
C PHE A 294 17.25 -22.78 -6.41
N GLY A 295 18.49 -22.33 -6.30
CA GLY A 295 19.25 -21.74 -7.38
C GLY A 295 20.67 -22.27 -7.40
N LEU A 296 21.23 -22.42 -8.58
CA LEU A 296 22.64 -22.78 -8.78
C LEU A 296 23.25 -21.73 -9.70
N SER A 297 24.34 -21.13 -9.27
CA SER A 297 25.08 -20.16 -10.09
C SER A 297 26.55 -20.52 -10.17
N TYR A 298 27.16 -20.23 -11.32
CA TYR A 298 28.59 -20.37 -11.56
C TYR A 298 29.13 -19.06 -12.09
N LYS A 299 30.11 -18.52 -11.38
CA LYS A 299 30.83 -17.30 -11.74
C LYS A 299 32.24 -17.70 -12.20
N PHE A 300 32.70 -17.13 -13.30
CA PHE A 300 34.01 -17.39 -13.90
C PHE A 300 34.65 -16.11 -14.40
#